data_3dc90895cef129a678d439de2fa5210c
#
_entry.id   3dc90895cef129a678d439de2fa5210c
#
_cell.length_a   1.000
_cell.length_b   1.000
_cell.length_c   1.000
_cell.angle_alpha   90.00
_cell.angle_beta   90.00
_cell.angle_gamma   90.00
#
_symmetry.space_group_name_H-M   'P 1'
#
loop_
_entity.id
_entity.type
_entity.pdbx_description
1 polymer ?
#
loop_
_entity_poly.entity_id
_entity_poly.type
_entity_poly.pdbx_seq_one_letter_code
_entity_poly.pdbx_strand_id
1 'polypeptide(L)'
;MIPLLLASVVTFGPMAGDTPAREPQLASSGSTVALAFGAGKAIYVSVSRDGGKSFANPAMVAQSEVLPLNRHRGPRIAISGNTIVVTAVGGSKEAAGAHSHGLPSDGDLWAWRSLDNGKTWSQGVRINDVAGAPTEGLHSLAADRQGNLFAAWLDKRAEGTRLYGASSTDHGLTWSKNVVVYESPEGTICQCCHPSVAFAPDGQMLVMFRNWLDGSRDMYLARSRDGAHFGKPEKLGEGTWKLNACPMDGGGIAVARGRIVTAWRREGEIFLATPGEKEIDLGKGIDVSVAAVDTGVYAVWTAPDGLKAATPGGKAPSLLAPKGAFPSVVGLPDGSALAAWEVDGKIETRRLP
;
A
#
# COMPACT_ATOMS: atom_id res chain seq x y z
N MET A 1 -18.45 3.37 34.73
CA MET A 1 -18.45 2.46 33.55
C MET A 1 -18.84 3.32 32.35
N ILE A 2 -17.87 3.73 31.54
CA ILE A 2 -18.12 4.38 30.26
C ILE A 2 -18.45 3.22 29.32
N PRO A 3 -19.61 3.19 28.63
CA PRO A 3 -19.90 2.12 27.68
C PRO A 3 -18.81 2.19 26.58
N LEU A 4 -18.10 1.07 26.38
CA LEU A 4 -17.33 0.85 25.17
C LEU A 4 -18.35 0.94 24.02
N LEU A 5 -18.42 2.09 23.34
CA LEU A 5 -19.07 2.15 22.04
C LEU A 5 -18.30 1.17 21.15
N LEU A 6 -18.86 0.01 20.90
CA LEU A 6 -18.38 -0.92 19.88
C LEU A 6 -18.35 -0.12 18.57
N ALA A 7 -17.15 0.22 18.11
CA ALA A 7 -17.01 0.87 16.82
C ALA A 7 -17.68 0.00 15.76
N SER A 8 -18.61 0.56 15.01
CA SER A 8 -19.36 -0.18 13.99
C SER A 8 -18.40 -0.73 12.95
N VAL A 9 -18.53 -2.02 12.66
CA VAL A 9 -17.85 -2.69 11.56
C VAL A 9 -18.69 -2.50 10.30
N VAL A 10 -18.07 -2.01 9.22
CA VAL A 10 -18.72 -2.03 7.90
C VAL A 10 -18.07 -3.14 7.09
N THR A 11 -18.89 -3.94 6.42
CA THR A 11 -18.46 -5.14 5.67
C THR A 11 -18.78 -4.98 4.19
N PHE A 12 -17.80 -5.39 3.32
CA PHE A 12 -17.94 -5.39 1.87
C PHE A 12 -17.71 -6.81 1.33
N GLY A 13 -18.51 -7.21 0.35
CA GLY A 13 -18.42 -8.53 -0.26
C GLY A 13 -19.04 -9.65 0.57
N PRO A 14 -18.96 -10.90 0.10
CA PRO A 14 -18.43 -11.22 -1.21
C PRO A 14 -19.19 -10.49 -2.33
N MET A 15 -18.54 -10.35 -3.50
CA MET A 15 -19.17 -9.73 -4.66
C MET A 15 -20.06 -10.74 -5.41
N ALA A 16 -20.69 -10.32 -6.50
CA ALA A 16 -21.59 -11.17 -7.28
C ALA A 16 -21.00 -12.56 -7.57
N GLY A 17 -21.82 -13.63 -7.40
CA GLY A 17 -21.40 -15.01 -7.54
C GLY A 17 -20.44 -15.49 -6.45
N ASP A 18 -20.58 -14.98 -5.23
CA ASP A 18 -19.74 -15.31 -4.07
C ASP A 18 -18.22 -15.07 -4.30
N THR A 19 -17.89 -14.16 -5.22
CA THR A 19 -16.49 -13.83 -5.52
C THR A 19 -15.84 -13.13 -4.32
N PRO A 20 -14.73 -13.67 -3.76
CA PRO A 20 -14.08 -13.10 -2.60
C PRO A 20 -13.55 -11.69 -2.87
N ALA A 21 -13.79 -10.77 -1.93
CA ALA A 21 -13.16 -9.45 -1.90
C ALA A 21 -11.79 -9.55 -1.22
N ARG A 22 -10.75 -8.94 -1.83
CA ARG A 22 -9.36 -9.11 -1.44
C ARG A 22 -8.56 -7.81 -1.55
N GLU A 23 -7.44 -7.77 -0.81
CA GLU A 23 -6.40 -6.73 -0.89
C GLU A 23 -6.95 -5.31 -0.70
N PRO A 24 -7.56 -5.00 0.45
CA PRO A 24 -8.13 -3.69 0.70
C PRO A 24 -7.05 -2.63 0.80
N GLN A 25 -7.30 -1.47 0.21
CA GLN A 25 -6.46 -0.29 0.35
C GLN A 25 -7.31 0.93 0.66
N LEU A 26 -6.89 1.70 1.64
CA LEU A 26 -7.55 2.92 2.07
C LEU A 26 -6.76 4.15 1.65
N ALA A 27 -7.47 5.21 1.31
CA ALA A 27 -6.94 6.57 1.22
C ALA A 27 -7.90 7.54 1.91
N SER A 28 -7.37 8.60 2.52
CA SER A 28 -8.17 9.62 3.20
C SER A 28 -7.77 11.03 2.81
N SER A 29 -8.76 11.93 2.72
CA SER A 29 -8.56 13.37 2.57
C SER A 29 -9.70 14.10 3.29
N GLY A 30 -9.39 14.80 4.37
CA GLY A 30 -10.41 15.30 5.27
C GLY A 30 -11.31 14.17 5.79
N SER A 31 -12.62 14.36 5.77
CA SER A 31 -13.61 13.34 6.16
C SER A 31 -13.91 12.31 5.06
N THR A 32 -13.38 12.52 3.84
CA THR A 32 -13.54 11.56 2.75
C THR A 32 -12.55 10.42 2.92
N VAL A 33 -13.06 9.19 2.87
CA VAL A 33 -12.27 7.97 2.84
C VAL A 33 -12.69 7.15 1.62
N ALA A 34 -11.72 6.70 0.85
CA ALA A 34 -11.92 5.81 -0.28
C ALA A 34 -11.28 4.44 0.04
N LEU A 35 -12.04 3.38 -0.17
CA LEU A 35 -11.62 2.00 -0.04
C LEU A 35 -11.59 1.34 -1.42
N ALA A 36 -10.41 0.89 -1.87
CA ALA A 36 -10.27 0.04 -3.05
C ALA A 36 -10.06 -1.41 -2.65
N PHE A 37 -10.57 -2.34 -3.43
CA PHE A 37 -10.32 -3.77 -3.28
C PHE A 37 -10.55 -4.49 -4.62
N GLY A 38 -10.00 -5.69 -4.75
CA GLY A 38 -10.22 -6.54 -5.90
C GLY A 38 -11.22 -7.65 -5.61
N ALA A 39 -11.93 -8.12 -6.64
CA ALA A 39 -12.72 -9.34 -6.57
C ALA A 39 -12.72 -10.04 -7.95
N GLY A 40 -12.16 -11.24 -8.03
CA GLY A 40 -11.97 -11.97 -9.29
C GLY A 40 -11.10 -11.17 -10.27
N LYS A 41 -11.68 -10.75 -11.39
CA LYS A 41 -11.03 -9.96 -12.44
C LYS A 41 -11.30 -8.46 -12.34
N ALA A 42 -12.04 -8.01 -11.32
CA ALA A 42 -12.52 -6.63 -11.21
C ALA A 42 -11.95 -5.89 -10.01
N ILE A 43 -11.80 -4.59 -10.15
CA ILE A 43 -11.42 -3.64 -9.12
C ILE A 43 -12.67 -2.86 -8.72
N TYR A 44 -12.88 -2.69 -7.43
CA TYR A 44 -14.00 -1.95 -6.87
C TYR A 44 -13.52 -0.83 -5.94
N VAL A 45 -14.30 0.24 -5.88
CA VAL A 45 -14.10 1.33 -4.92
C VAL A 45 -15.42 1.66 -4.23
N SER A 46 -15.34 1.87 -2.93
CA SER A 46 -16.40 2.41 -2.11
C SER A 46 -15.92 3.68 -1.40
N VAL A 47 -16.78 4.69 -1.29
CA VAL A 47 -16.42 6.00 -0.72
C VAL A 47 -17.30 6.33 0.47
N SER A 48 -16.65 6.76 1.55
CA SER A 48 -17.26 7.36 2.75
C SER A 48 -17.01 8.86 2.73
N ARG A 49 -17.96 9.64 3.24
CA ARG A 49 -17.83 11.10 3.44
C ARG A 49 -17.90 11.52 4.91
N ASP A 50 -18.02 10.57 5.80
CA ASP A 50 -18.22 10.75 7.24
C ASP A 50 -17.12 10.10 8.09
N GLY A 51 -15.92 9.97 7.51
CA GLY A 51 -14.76 9.40 8.17
C GLY A 51 -14.87 7.89 8.39
N GLY A 52 -15.47 7.16 7.44
CA GLY A 52 -15.57 5.71 7.49
C GLY A 52 -16.70 5.17 8.38
N LYS A 53 -17.65 6.01 8.83
CA LYS A 53 -18.82 5.57 9.59
C LYS A 53 -19.84 4.87 8.70
N SER A 54 -19.99 5.37 7.47
CA SER A 54 -20.79 4.75 6.42
C SER A 54 -20.08 4.84 5.07
N PHE A 55 -20.46 3.96 4.14
CA PHE A 55 -19.86 3.89 2.81
C PHE A 55 -20.96 3.75 1.76
N ALA A 56 -20.74 4.32 0.59
CA ALA A 56 -21.56 4.07 -0.59
C ALA A 56 -21.41 2.60 -1.06
N ASN A 57 -22.35 2.13 -1.88
CA ASN A 57 -22.18 0.82 -2.52
C ASN A 57 -20.91 0.82 -3.39
N PRO A 58 -20.14 -0.27 -3.41
CA PRO A 58 -18.96 -0.39 -4.25
C PRO A 58 -19.28 -0.20 -5.73
N ALA A 59 -18.54 0.69 -6.40
CA ALA A 59 -18.59 0.88 -7.85
C ALA A 59 -17.40 0.14 -8.50
N MET A 60 -17.65 -0.51 -9.63
CA MET A 60 -16.59 -1.15 -10.41
C MET A 60 -15.76 -0.09 -11.12
N VAL A 61 -14.43 -0.16 -10.96
CA VAL A 61 -13.45 0.72 -11.59
C VAL A 61 -13.07 0.20 -12.97
N ALA A 62 -12.63 -1.05 -13.02
CA ALA A 62 -12.10 -1.70 -14.21
C ALA A 62 -12.10 -3.22 -14.06
N GLN A 63 -11.85 -3.89 -15.17
CA GLN A 63 -11.58 -5.33 -15.21
C GLN A 63 -10.29 -5.61 -16.00
N SER A 64 -9.61 -6.71 -15.65
CA SER A 64 -8.46 -7.23 -16.38
C SER A 64 -8.57 -8.75 -16.49
N GLU A 65 -8.17 -9.35 -17.61
CA GLU A 65 -8.22 -10.80 -17.76
C GLU A 65 -7.38 -11.52 -16.71
N VAL A 66 -6.22 -10.94 -16.37
CA VAL A 66 -5.36 -11.39 -15.28
C VAL A 66 -5.16 -10.21 -14.32
N LEU A 67 -5.79 -10.28 -13.14
CA LEU A 67 -5.66 -9.34 -12.05
C LEU A 67 -5.11 -10.09 -10.82
N PRO A 68 -3.83 -9.90 -10.46
CA PRO A 68 -3.29 -10.55 -9.27
C PRO A 68 -3.88 -9.95 -8.00
N LEU A 69 -4.47 -10.78 -7.15
CA LEU A 69 -5.12 -10.40 -5.89
C LEU A 69 -4.61 -11.25 -4.73
N ASN A 70 -3.32 -11.21 -4.49
CA ASN A 70 -2.70 -11.93 -3.39
C ASN A 70 -1.37 -11.28 -3.00
N ARG A 71 -0.97 -11.41 -1.75
CA ARG A 71 0.35 -11.03 -1.25
C ARG A 71 0.75 -9.60 -1.64
N HIS A 72 -0.14 -8.61 -1.36
CA HIS A 72 0.04 -7.19 -1.63
C HIS A 72 0.04 -6.78 -3.12
N ARG A 73 -0.56 -7.58 -4.00
CA ARG A 73 -0.66 -7.28 -5.45
C ARG A 73 -1.94 -6.58 -5.88
N GLY A 74 -2.87 -6.38 -4.96
CA GLY A 74 -4.15 -5.72 -5.23
C GLY A 74 -4.04 -4.24 -5.66
N PRO A 75 -5.18 -3.58 -5.87
CA PRO A 75 -5.21 -2.17 -6.27
C PRO A 75 -4.58 -1.27 -5.21
N ARG A 76 -4.09 -0.10 -5.64
CA ARG A 76 -3.68 0.99 -4.76
C ARG A 76 -4.57 2.19 -5.03
N ILE A 77 -4.78 3.03 -4.02
CA ILE A 77 -5.68 4.17 -4.10
C ILE A 77 -5.07 5.40 -3.46
N ALA A 78 -5.28 6.56 -4.06
CA ALA A 78 -4.92 7.86 -3.51
C ALA A 78 -6.04 8.87 -3.78
N ILE A 79 -6.14 9.90 -2.93
CA ILE A 79 -7.02 11.06 -3.14
C ILE A 79 -6.13 12.25 -3.45
N SER A 80 -6.24 12.77 -4.67
CA SER A 80 -5.47 13.89 -5.20
C SER A 80 -6.42 15.08 -5.40
N GLY A 81 -6.48 16.00 -4.44
CA GLY A 81 -7.52 17.03 -4.40
C GLY A 81 -8.92 16.41 -4.28
N ASN A 82 -9.77 16.65 -5.26
CA ASN A 82 -11.11 16.06 -5.35
C ASN A 82 -11.17 14.79 -6.25
N THR A 83 -10.03 14.37 -6.79
CA THR A 83 -9.92 13.22 -7.68
C THR A 83 -9.52 11.98 -6.90
N ILE A 84 -10.25 10.90 -7.08
CA ILE A 84 -9.83 9.58 -6.58
C ILE A 84 -9.07 8.89 -7.71
N VAL A 85 -7.86 8.44 -7.43
CA VAL A 85 -7.01 7.72 -8.38
C VAL A 85 -6.75 6.31 -7.87
N VAL A 86 -6.99 5.31 -8.72
CA VAL A 86 -6.72 3.91 -8.45
C VAL A 86 -5.68 3.41 -9.43
N THR A 87 -4.75 2.62 -8.95
CA THR A 87 -3.77 1.92 -9.80
C THR A 87 -3.83 0.42 -9.54
N ALA A 88 -3.57 -0.38 -10.56
CA ALA A 88 -3.37 -1.81 -10.45
C ALA A 88 -2.51 -2.33 -11.59
N VAL A 89 -1.81 -3.43 -11.35
CA VAL A 89 -1.19 -4.19 -12.43
C VAL A 89 -2.21 -5.18 -12.96
N GLY A 90 -2.39 -5.16 -14.27
CA GLY A 90 -3.28 -6.09 -14.98
C GLY A 90 -2.69 -6.48 -16.32
N GLY A 91 -3.04 -7.65 -16.79
CA GLY A 91 -2.62 -8.20 -18.09
C GLY A 91 -3.69 -9.01 -18.78
N SER A 92 -3.37 -9.51 -19.96
CA SER A 92 -4.26 -10.35 -20.77
C SER A 92 -3.87 -11.84 -20.73
N LYS A 93 -2.64 -12.14 -20.35
CA LYS A 93 -2.09 -13.50 -20.37
C LYS A 93 -1.50 -13.85 -19.01
N GLU A 94 -1.89 -15.00 -18.49
CA GLU A 94 -1.29 -15.52 -17.26
C GLU A 94 0.13 -16.04 -17.53
N ALA A 95 1.04 -15.82 -16.61
CA ALA A 95 2.39 -16.37 -16.68
C ALA A 95 2.34 -17.90 -16.54
N ALA A 96 3.16 -18.60 -17.32
CA ALA A 96 3.24 -20.05 -17.27
C ALA A 96 4.17 -20.55 -16.17
N GLY A 97 3.93 -21.77 -15.65
CA GLY A 97 4.79 -22.49 -14.72
C GLY A 97 4.32 -22.48 -13.26
N ALA A 98 4.91 -23.35 -12.46
CA ALA A 98 4.50 -23.59 -11.06
C ALA A 98 4.68 -22.38 -10.12
N HIS A 99 5.45 -21.40 -10.52
CA HIS A 99 5.72 -20.17 -9.76
C HIS A 99 5.01 -18.94 -10.33
N SER A 100 4.04 -19.12 -11.25
CA SER A 100 3.29 -18.01 -11.86
C SER A 100 2.43 -17.27 -10.85
N HIS A 101 1.93 -17.95 -9.82
CA HIS A 101 1.12 -17.36 -8.74
C HIS A 101 -0.07 -16.51 -9.22
N GLY A 102 -0.62 -16.77 -10.42
CA GLY A 102 -1.67 -15.94 -11.02
C GLY A 102 -1.19 -14.56 -11.48
N LEU A 103 0.11 -14.42 -11.77
CA LEU A 103 0.69 -13.18 -12.29
C LEU A 103 0.49 -13.08 -13.81
N PRO A 104 0.31 -11.85 -14.34
CA PRO A 104 0.31 -11.65 -15.79
C PRO A 104 1.73 -11.75 -16.37
N SER A 105 1.87 -12.40 -17.52
CA SER A 105 3.12 -12.40 -18.27
C SER A 105 3.35 -11.11 -19.08
N ASP A 106 2.28 -10.36 -19.31
CA ASP A 106 2.21 -9.09 -20.05
C ASP A 106 1.67 -7.95 -19.17
N GLY A 107 1.91 -8.03 -17.87
CA GLY A 107 1.35 -7.09 -16.90
C GLY A 107 1.84 -5.66 -17.08
N ASP A 108 0.92 -4.71 -17.17
CA ASP A 108 1.15 -3.27 -17.16
C ASP A 108 0.51 -2.62 -15.92
N LEU A 109 1.12 -1.55 -15.44
CA LEU A 109 0.57 -0.73 -14.37
C LEU A 109 -0.36 0.33 -14.96
N TRP A 110 -1.63 0.24 -14.60
CA TRP A 110 -2.69 1.12 -15.08
C TRP A 110 -3.18 2.07 -14.00
N ALA A 111 -3.62 3.25 -14.40
CA ALA A 111 -4.30 4.23 -13.54
C ALA A 111 -5.70 4.55 -14.07
N TRP A 112 -6.66 4.62 -13.17
CA TRP A 112 -8.03 5.12 -13.43
C TRP A 112 -8.33 6.22 -12.44
N ARG A 113 -9.14 7.21 -12.87
CA ARG A 113 -9.51 8.32 -12.01
C ARG A 113 -11.01 8.59 -12.04
N SER A 114 -11.53 9.03 -10.91
CA SER A 114 -12.90 9.48 -10.73
C SER A 114 -12.93 10.92 -10.28
N LEU A 115 -13.78 11.74 -10.92
CA LEU A 115 -14.01 13.15 -10.60
C LEU A 115 -15.31 13.39 -9.84
N ASP A 116 -16.08 12.33 -9.61
CA ASP A 116 -17.44 12.36 -9.04
C ASP A 116 -17.57 11.47 -7.78
N ASN A 117 -16.48 11.35 -7.03
CA ASN A 117 -16.39 10.56 -5.79
C ASN A 117 -16.65 9.06 -6.01
N GLY A 118 -16.01 8.49 -7.01
CA GLY A 118 -16.01 7.06 -7.25
C GLY A 118 -17.25 6.51 -7.95
N LYS A 119 -18.14 7.36 -8.46
CA LYS A 119 -19.35 6.91 -9.17
C LYS A 119 -19.05 6.46 -10.59
N THR A 120 -18.22 7.25 -11.31
CA THR A 120 -17.75 6.93 -12.67
C THR A 120 -16.22 7.00 -12.75
N TRP A 121 -15.66 6.27 -13.70
CA TRP A 121 -14.22 6.10 -13.85
C TRP A 121 -13.78 6.36 -15.28
N SER A 122 -12.61 6.98 -15.44
CA SER A 122 -11.98 7.20 -16.74
C SER A 122 -11.58 5.88 -17.40
N GLN A 123 -11.25 5.94 -18.67
CA GLN A 123 -10.44 4.89 -19.29
C GLN A 123 -9.08 4.78 -18.59
N GLY A 124 -8.52 3.58 -18.57
CA GLY A 124 -7.20 3.31 -17.99
C GLY A 124 -6.08 3.99 -18.78
N VAL A 125 -5.14 4.60 -18.07
CA VAL A 125 -3.90 5.15 -18.61
C VAL A 125 -2.75 4.28 -18.13
N ARG A 126 -1.90 3.81 -19.05
CA ARG A 126 -0.70 3.04 -18.68
C ARG A 126 0.37 3.96 -18.11
N ILE A 127 0.92 3.59 -16.94
CA ILE A 127 1.95 4.37 -16.23
C ILE A 127 3.36 3.98 -16.70
N ASN A 128 3.63 2.69 -16.83
CA ASN A 128 4.94 2.22 -17.30
C ASN A 128 5.12 2.47 -18.80
N ASP A 129 6.27 3.00 -19.18
CA ASP A 129 6.63 3.31 -20.58
C ASP A 129 7.15 2.09 -21.35
N VAL A 130 7.61 1.04 -20.66
CA VAL A 130 7.98 -0.25 -21.24
C VAL A 130 6.87 -1.27 -20.96
N ALA A 131 6.21 -1.77 -22.01
CA ALA A 131 5.12 -2.75 -21.89
C ALA A 131 5.60 -4.04 -21.23
N GLY A 132 4.78 -4.61 -20.35
CA GLY A 132 5.06 -5.87 -19.68
C GLY A 132 6.19 -5.81 -18.64
N ALA A 133 6.62 -4.63 -18.20
CA ALA A 133 7.70 -4.50 -17.24
C ALA A 133 7.29 -4.75 -15.76
N PRO A 134 6.11 -4.31 -15.27
CA PRO A 134 5.71 -4.49 -13.86
C PRO A 134 5.00 -5.83 -13.58
N THR A 135 5.43 -6.93 -14.19
CA THR A 135 4.77 -8.25 -14.09
C THR A 135 4.67 -8.82 -12.68
N GLU A 136 5.48 -8.37 -11.73
CA GLU A 136 5.37 -8.80 -10.32
C GLU A 136 4.08 -8.33 -9.64
N GLY A 137 3.38 -7.35 -10.20
CA GLY A 137 2.13 -6.82 -9.63
C GLY A 137 2.32 -5.96 -8.38
N LEU A 138 3.55 -5.77 -7.93
CA LEU A 138 3.89 -5.10 -6.69
C LEU A 138 4.21 -3.62 -6.93
N HIS A 139 3.33 -2.75 -6.45
CA HIS A 139 3.43 -1.30 -6.64
C HIS A 139 2.87 -0.54 -5.44
N SER A 140 3.07 0.76 -5.41
CA SER A 140 2.52 1.69 -4.44
C SER A 140 2.13 3.00 -5.12
N LEU A 141 1.18 3.72 -4.52
CA LEU A 141 0.69 5.01 -4.98
C LEU A 141 0.51 5.93 -3.78
N ALA A 142 0.95 7.17 -3.89
CA ALA A 142 0.64 8.22 -2.91
C ALA A 142 0.33 9.54 -3.61
N ALA A 143 -0.40 10.42 -2.91
CA ALA A 143 -0.64 11.80 -3.29
C ALA A 143 -0.09 12.76 -2.23
N ASP A 144 0.41 13.92 -2.66
CA ASP A 144 0.72 15.03 -1.78
C ASP A 144 -0.50 15.94 -1.54
N ARG A 145 -0.32 16.98 -0.73
CA ARG A 145 -1.38 17.95 -0.43
C ARG A 145 -1.72 18.89 -1.60
N GLN A 146 -0.83 19.02 -2.57
CA GLN A 146 -1.02 19.80 -3.80
C GLN A 146 -1.74 19.00 -4.89
N GLY A 147 -1.91 17.69 -4.67
CA GLY A 147 -2.55 16.79 -5.61
C GLY A 147 -1.59 16.15 -6.62
N ASN A 148 -0.28 16.29 -6.41
CA ASN A 148 0.69 15.53 -7.18
C ASN A 148 0.68 14.06 -6.72
N LEU A 149 0.91 13.16 -7.67
CA LEU A 149 0.95 11.72 -7.43
C LEU A 149 2.34 11.18 -7.73
N PHE A 150 2.74 10.16 -6.99
CA PHE A 150 3.89 9.33 -7.33
C PHE A 150 3.50 7.86 -7.21
N ALA A 151 3.76 7.10 -8.28
CA ALA A 151 3.66 5.65 -8.31
C ALA A 151 5.06 5.04 -8.34
N ALA A 152 5.30 3.98 -7.56
CA ALA A 152 6.54 3.20 -7.61
C ALA A 152 6.21 1.71 -7.75
N TRP A 153 7.01 0.97 -8.51
CA TRP A 153 6.77 -0.45 -8.78
C TRP A 153 8.05 -1.24 -8.98
N LEU A 154 7.95 -2.56 -8.79
CA LEU A 154 8.99 -3.49 -9.17
C LEU A 154 8.95 -3.72 -10.68
N ASP A 155 10.06 -3.46 -11.35
CA ASP A 155 10.19 -3.44 -12.81
C ASP A 155 11.22 -4.45 -13.30
N LYS A 156 10.85 -5.22 -14.32
CA LYS A 156 11.67 -6.29 -14.90
C LYS A 156 12.03 -6.02 -16.37
N ARG A 157 12.08 -4.74 -16.80
CA ARG A 157 12.48 -4.37 -18.17
C ARG A 157 13.92 -4.72 -18.53
N ALA A 158 14.74 -5.01 -17.54
CA ALA A 158 16.13 -5.45 -17.68
C ALA A 158 16.37 -6.71 -16.85
N GLU A 159 17.57 -7.30 -16.95
CA GLU A 159 17.96 -8.39 -16.08
C GLU A 159 17.91 -7.97 -14.62
N GLY A 160 17.35 -8.84 -13.76
CA GLY A 160 17.05 -8.53 -12.36
C GLY A 160 15.81 -7.67 -12.19
N THR A 161 15.55 -7.26 -10.96
CA THR A 161 14.42 -6.39 -10.61
C THR A 161 14.94 -5.06 -10.10
N ARG A 162 14.40 -3.96 -10.63
CA ARG A 162 14.70 -2.59 -10.23
C ARG A 162 13.46 -1.91 -9.68
N LEU A 163 13.65 -0.84 -8.94
CA LEU A 163 12.56 0.00 -8.48
C LEU A 163 12.43 1.19 -9.43
N TYR A 164 11.30 1.28 -10.11
CA TYR A 164 10.95 2.40 -10.99
C TYR A 164 9.82 3.22 -10.40
N GLY A 165 9.67 4.44 -10.89
CA GLY A 165 8.57 5.31 -10.52
C GLY A 165 8.19 6.28 -11.63
N ALA A 166 7.02 6.90 -11.46
CA ALA A 166 6.52 7.99 -12.31
C ALA A 166 5.68 8.95 -11.48
N SER A 167 5.73 10.23 -11.85
CA SER A 167 4.95 11.31 -11.25
C SER A 167 3.78 11.72 -12.14
N SER A 168 2.71 12.22 -11.52
CA SER A 168 1.63 12.96 -12.20
C SER A 168 1.38 14.25 -11.45
N THR A 169 1.25 15.36 -12.18
CA THR A 169 0.94 16.70 -11.63
C THR A 169 -0.44 17.20 -12.06
N ASP A 170 -1.23 16.35 -12.69
CA ASP A 170 -2.56 16.63 -13.25
C ASP A 170 -3.61 15.62 -12.74
N HIS A 171 -3.48 15.21 -11.47
CA HIS A 171 -4.41 14.29 -10.80
C HIS A 171 -4.57 12.95 -11.54
N GLY A 172 -3.47 12.39 -12.06
CA GLY A 172 -3.45 11.09 -12.70
C GLY A 172 -3.95 11.05 -14.14
N LEU A 173 -4.11 12.22 -14.80
CA LEU A 173 -4.49 12.27 -16.21
C LEU A 173 -3.33 11.83 -17.11
N THR A 174 -2.14 12.34 -16.82
CA THR A 174 -0.90 11.96 -17.51
C THR A 174 0.20 11.62 -16.50
N TRP A 175 1.19 10.85 -16.94
CA TRP A 175 2.31 10.41 -16.13
C TRP A 175 3.62 10.76 -16.81
N SER A 176 4.63 11.09 -16.01
CA SER A 176 5.98 11.38 -16.48
C SER A 176 6.62 10.16 -17.15
N LYS A 177 7.73 10.37 -17.85
CA LYS A 177 8.65 9.27 -18.19
C LYS A 177 9.06 8.55 -16.91
N ASN A 178 9.25 7.25 -17.03
CA ASN A 178 9.67 6.43 -15.90
C ASN A 178 11.11 6.75 -15.48
N VAL A 179 11.34 6.79 -14.19
CA VAL A 179 12.65 7.05 -13.60
C VAL A 179 13.09 5.85 -12.75
N VAL A 180 14.39 5.60 -12.69
CA VAL A 180 14.95 4.63 -11.75
C VAL A 180 14.96 5.25 -10.35
N VAL A 181 14.16 4.69 -9.44
CA VAL A 181 14.19 5.05 -8.02
C VAL A 181 15.39 4.41 -7.35
N TYR A 182 15.63 3.13 -7.66
CA TYR A 182 16.80 2.42 -7.16
C TYR A 182 17.16 1.20 -8.02
N GLU A 183 18.46 1.00 -8.17
CA GLU A 183 19.09 -0.19 -8.72
C GLU A 183 20.09 -0.73 -7.71
N SER A 184 19.97 -2.00 -7.36
CA SER A 184 20.88 -2.65 -6.42
C SER A 184 22.24 -2.91 -7.08
N PRO A 185 23.37 -2.71 -6.38
CA PRO A 185 24.69 -3.07 -6.91
C PRO A 185 24.83 -4.58 -7.17
N GLU A 186 23.95 -5.43 -6.59
CA GLU A 186 23.89 -6.86 -6.91
C GLU A 186 22.96 -7.18 -8.09
N GLY A 187 22.55 -6.19 -8.86
CA GLY A 187 21.76 -6.33 -10.07
C GLY A 187 20.25 -6.56 -9.83
N THR A 188 19.83 -6.85 -8.61
CA THR A 188 18.42 -7.05 -8.26
C THR A 188 18.10 -6.56 -6.85
N ILE A 189 16.90 -6.04 -6.64
CA ILE A 189 16.32 -5.82 -5.32
C ILE A 189 15.46 -7.04 -4.91
N CYS A 190 14.81 -6.98 -3.73
CA CYS A 190 13.87 -8.03 -3.35
C CYS A 190 12.66 -8.05 -4.27
N GLN A 191 12.52 -9.07 -5.11
CA GLN A 191 11.50 -9.14 -6.18
C GLN A 191 10.08 -9.47 -5.69
N CYS A 192 9.90 -9.76 -4.40
CA CYS A 192 8.63 -10.25 -3.88
C CYS A 192 8.03 -9.37 -2.78
N CYS A 193 8.58 -8.17 -2.57
CA CYS A 193 8.12 -7.26 -1.52
C CYS A 193 7.67 -5.93 -2.13
N HIS A 194 6.43 -5.53 -1.83
CA HIS A 194 5.90 -4.27 -2.37
C HIS A 194 6.69 -3.07 -1.86
N PRO A 195 6.90 -2.04 -2.69
CA PRO A 195 7.38 -0.75 -2.22
C PRO A 195 6.27 0.00 -1.48
N SER A 196 6.61 1.01 -0.70
CA SER A 196 5.68 1.94 -0.09
C SER A 196 6.09 3.38 -0.36
N VAL A 197 5.14 4.23 -0.72
CA VAL A 197 5.36 5.63 -1.08
C VAL A 197 4.64 6.54 -0.09
N ALA A 198 5.29 7.63 0.29
CA ALA A 198 4.68 8.73 1.02
C ALA A 198 5.29 10.07 0.57
N PHE A 199 4.60 11.17 0.89
CA PHE A 199 5.14 12.52 0.75
C PHE A 199 5.35 13.14 2.13
N ALA A 200 6.50 13.77 2.32
CA ALA A 200 6.72 14.65 3.46
C ALA A 200 5.97 15.99 3.27
N PRO A 201 5.70 16.76 4.34
CA PRO A 201 4.96 18.02 4.23
C PRO A 201 5.63 19.07 3.34
N ASP A 202 6.93 18.99 3.13
CA ASP A 202 7.72 19.85 2.24
C ASP A 202 7.72 19.38 0.77
N GLY A 203 6.90 18.36 0.43
CA GLY A 203 6.80 17.79 -0.91
C GLY A 203 7.86 16.75 -1.24
N GLN A 204 8.79 16.42 -0.31
CA GLN A 204 9.78 15.38 -0.56
C GLN A 204 9.08 14.02 -0.73
N MET A 205 9.39 13.33 -1.83
CA MET A 205 8.95 11.96 -2.09
C MET A 205 9.82 10.97 -1.33
N LEU A 206 9.16 10.01 -0.70
CA LEU A 206 9.74 8.98 0.15
C LEU A 206 9.33 7.63 -0.42
N VAL A 207 10.30 6.80 -0.77
CA VAL A 207 10.04 5.44 -1.29
C VAL A 207 10.78 4.44 -0.43
N MET A 208 10.01 3.66 0.31
CA MET A 208 10.51 2.57 1.15
C MET A 208 10.44 1.26 0.35
N PHE A 209 11.48 0.45 0.41
CA PHE A 209 11.55 -0.81 -0.31
C PHE A 209 12.49 -1.80 0.40
N ARG A 210 12.30 -3.07 0.11
CA ARG A 210 13.20 -4.12 0.57
C ARG A 210 14.29 -4.37 -0.48
N ASN A 211 15.56 -4.26 -0.09
CA ASN A 211 16.67 -4.55 -0.96
C ASN A 211 17.14 -6.01 -0.81
N TRP A 212 17.89 -6.47 -1.76
CA TRP A 212 18.76 -7.62 -1.64
C TRP A 212 20.19 -7.12 -1.76
N LEU A 213 20.95 -7.25 -0.68
CA LEU A 213 22.33 -6.80 -0.64
C LEU A 213 23.11 -7.70 0.31
N ASP A 214 24.20 -8.29 -0.17
CA ASP A 214 25.07 -9.19 0.62
C ASP A 214 24.27 -10.29 1.33
N GLY A 215 23.32 -10.92 0.60
CA GLY A 215 22.43 -11.97 1.12
C GLY A 215 21.44 -11.51 2.19
N SER A 216 21.33 -10.22 2.47
CA SER A 216 20.36 -9.66 3.40
C SER A 216 19.14 -9.07 2.70
N ARG A 217 18.00 -9.08 3.39
CA ARG A 217 16.71 -8.55 2.95
C ARG A 217 16.26 -7.42 3.85
N ASP A 218 17.09 -6.38 3.93
CA ASP A 218 16.83 -5.23 4.79
C ASP A 218 15.99 -4.18 4.08
N MET A 219 15.35 -3.32 4.89
CA MET A 219 14.55 -2.20 4.39
C MET A 219 15.41 -0.97 4.14
N TYR A 220 15.07 -0.24 3.09
CA TYR A 220 15.75 0.99 2.67
C TYR A 220 14.73 2.08 2.36
N LEU A 221 15.14 3.34 2.50
CA LEU A 221 14.38 4.52 2.18
C LEU A 221 15.13 5.40 1.18
N ALA A 222 14.58 5.55 -0.02
CA ALA A 222 15.03 6.50 -1.03
C ALA A 222 14.22 7.80 -0.94
N ARG A 223 14.84 8.93 -1.27
CA ARG A 223 14.24 10.27 -1.20
C ARG A 223 14.48 11.03 -2.49
N SER A 224 13.47 11.80 -2.90
CA SER A 224 13.56 12.73 -4.03
C SER A 224 12.78 14.01 -3.74
N ARG A 225 13.22 15.15 -4.31
CA ARG A 225 12.47 16.42 -4.25
C ARG A 225 11.76 16.75 -5.57
N ASP A 226 12.16 16.14 -6.65
CA ASP A 226 11.66 16.42 -8.01
C ASP A 226 10.98 15.22 -8.68
N GLY A 227 11.05 14.03 -8.05
CA GLY A 227 10.51 12.79 -8.59
C GLY A 227 11.30 12.23 -9.79
N ALA A 228 12.39 12.88 -10.17
CA ALA A 228 13.27 12.48 -11.28
C ALA A 228 14.62 11.95 -10.79
N HIS A 229 15.12 12.50 -9.69
CA HIS A 229 16.42 12.15 -9.12
C HIS A 229 16.27 11.69 -7.69
N PHE A 230 16.67 10.44 -7.42
CA PHE A 230 16.66 9.84 -6.09
C PHE A 230 18.08 9.78 -5.52
N GLY A 231 18.22 10.21 -4.26
CA GLY A 231 19.48 10.13 -3.53
C GLY A 231 19.84 8.68 -3.17
N LYS A 232 21.06 8.49 -2.66
CA LYS A 232 21.48 7.18 -2.12
C LYS A 232 20.52 6.76 -1.02
N PRO A 233 19.90 5.56 -1.09
CA PRO A 233 18.99 5.10 -0.05
C PRO A 233 19.70 4.86 1.28
N GLU A 234 19.03 5.19 2.37
CA GLU A 234 19.47 4.85 3.72
C GLU A 234 18.85 3.51 4.17
N LYS A 235 19.63 2.69 4.85
CA LYS A 235 19.14 1.48 5.50
C LYS A 235 18.26 1.86 6.69
N LEU A 236 17.14 1.17 6.86
CA LEU A 236 16.23 1.36 8.00
C LEU A 236 16.50 0.30 9.08
N GLY A 237 16.44 0.76 10.34
CA GLY A 237 16.63 -0.08 11.51
C GLY A 237 18.08 -0.52 11.75
N GLU A 238 18.29 -1.14 12.90
CA GLU A 238 19.63 -1.53 13.39
C GLU A 238 20.01 -2.96 12.97
N GLY A 239 19.02 -3.86 12.87
CA GLY A 239 19.24 -5.26 12.57
C GLY A 239 19.43 -5.56 11.08
N THR A 240 19.87 -6.78 10.79
CA THR A 240 20.06 -7.30 9.42
C THR A 240 19.40 -8.66 9.31
N TRP A 241 18.62 -8.86 8.26
CA TRP A 241 17.91 -10.12 8.01
C TRP A 241 18.56 -10.90 6.87
N LYS A 242 19.49 -11.80 7.21
CA LYS A 242 20.03 -12.77 6.25
C LYS A 242 18.93 -13.81 5.93
N LEU A 243 18.45 -13.80 4.69
CA LEU A 243 17.34 -14.67 4.29
C LEU A 243 17.47 -15.11 2.84
N ASN A 244 17.68 -16.41 2.62
CA ASN A 244 17.63 -17.01 1.28
C ASN A 244 16.21 -17.53 0.97
N ALA A 245 15.20 -16.63 1.06
CA ALA A 245 13.80 -16.89 0.75
C ALA A 245 13.08 -15.58 0.40
N CYS A 246 11.82 -15.67 0.00
CA CYS A 246 10.97 -14.52 -0.27
C CYS A 246 10.13 -14.14 0.96
N PRO A 247 10.37 -13.00 1.61
CA PRO A 247 9.55 -12.55 2.74
C PRO A 247 8.09 -12.25 2.36
N MET A 248 7.86 -11.80 1.14
CA MET A 248 6.55 -11.40 0.59
C MET A 248 5.88 -10.25 1.35
N ASP A 249 6.68 -9.39 1.97
CA ASP A 249 6.22 -8.34 2.89
C ASP A 249 7.12 -7.11 2.76
N GLY A 250 6.56 -5.97 2.35
CA GLY A 250 7.28 -4.74 2.03
C GLY A 250 7.27 -3.68 3.14
N GLY A 251 6.38 -3.79 4.12
CA GLY A 251 6.21 -2.78 5.18
C GLY A 251 5.48 -1.50 4.74
N GLY A 252 5.39 -0.55 5.66
CA GLY A 252 4.65 0.70 5.48
C GLY A 252 5.44 1.94 5.90
N ILE A 253 5.08 3.09 5.32
CA ILE A 253 5.62 4.40 5.64
C ILE A 253 4.49 5.41 5.86
N ALA A 254 4.62 6.25 6.89
CA ALA A 254 3.72 7.36 7.16
C ALA A 254 4.52 8.58 7.61
N VAL A 255 3.92 9.76 7.51
CA VAL A 255 4.53 11.01 7.99
C VAL A 255 3.60 11.68 9.00
N ALA A 256 4.08 11.86 10.24
CA ALA A 256 3.38 12.52 11.33
C ALA A 256 4.18 13.74 11.81
N ARG A 257 3.59 14.94 11.77
CA ARG A 257 4.24 16.19 12.24
C ARG A 257 5.65 16.40 11.66
N GLY A 258 5.83 16.08 10.38
CA GLY A 258 7.13 16.15 9.71
C GLY A 258 8.11 15.03 10.05
N ARG A 259 7.78 14.12 10.98
CA ARG A 259 8.56 12.90 11.24
C ARG A 259 8.14 11.79 10.29
N ILE A 260 9.12 11.14 9.70
CA ILE A 260 8.93 9.93 8.90
C ILE A 260 8.89 8.76 9.86
N VAL A 261 7.86 7.94 9.76
CA VAL A 261 7.73 6.70 10.54
C VAL A 261 7.60 5.54 9.57
N THR A 262 8.39 4.53 9.78
CA THR A 262 8.44 3.31 8.98
C THR A 262 8.16 2.10 9.85
N ALA A 263 7.46 1.12 9.29
CA ALA A 263 7.29 -0.16 9.96
C ALA A 263 7.49 -1.30 8.97
N TRP A 264 8.10 -2.38 9.45
CA TRP A 264 8.41 -3.54 8.62
C TRP A 264 8.53 -4.82 9.43
N ARG A 265 8.47 -5.93 8.73
CA ARG A 265 8.79 -7.23 9.29
C ARG A 265 10.29 -7.55 9.13
N ARG A 266 10.90 -8.09 10.21
CA ARG A 266 12.20 -8.77 10.20
C ARG A 266 12.11 -10.02 11.09
N GLU A 267 12.48 -11.19 10.54
CA GLU A 267 12.51 -12.48 11.28
C GLU A 267 11.19 -12.89 11.96
N GLY A 268 10.05 -12.41 11.45
CA GLY A 268 8.74 -12.72 12.02
C GLY A 268 8.25 -11.74 13.08
N GLU A 269 9.02 -10.70 13.40
CA GLU A 269 8.65 -9.60 14.29
C GLU A 269 8.41 -8.31 13.49
N ILE A 270 7.52 -7.46 13.98
CA ILE A 270 7.21 -6.14 13.42
C ILE A 270 8.03 -5.08 14.14
N PHE A 271 8.78 -4.30 13.37
CA PHE A 271 9.54 -3.17 13.87
C PHE A 271 8.94 -1.86 13.38
N LEU A 272 9.02 -0.84 14.23
CA LEU A 272 8.63 0.53 13.92
C LEU A 272 9.82 1.45 14.26
N ALA A 273 10.17 2.35 13.34
CA ALA A 273 11.24 3.31 13.57
C ALA A 273 11.03 4.61 12.81
N THR A 274 11.58 5.70 13.37
CA THR A 274 11.95 6.88 12.60
C THR A 274 13.36 6.66 12.03
N PRO A 275 13.64 7.00 10.77
CA PRO A 275 14.98 6.89 10.20
C PRO A 275 16.04 7.56 11.09
N GLY A 276 17.13 6.83 11.39
CA GLY A 276 18.19 7.26 12.28
C GLY A 276 17.92 7.12 13.79
N GLU A 277 16.71 6.71 14.19
CA GLU A 277 16.38 6.41 15.59
C GLU A 277 16.36 4.91 15.85
N LYS A 278 16.36 4.53 17.13
CA LYS A 278 16.22 3.12 17.54
C LYS A 278 14.87 2.55 17.10
N GLU A 279 14.90 1.32 16.65
CA GLU A 279 13.69 0.57 16.32
C GLU A 279 12.94 0.10 17.58
N ILE A 280 11.62 0.06 17.47
CA ILE A 280 10.70 -0.44 18.51
C ILE A 280 10.13 -1.74 17.99
N ASP A 281 10.29 -2.82 18.76
CA ASP A 281 9.66 -4.10 18.51
C ASP A 281 8.20 -4.06 18.95
N LEU A 282 7.27 -4.32 18.02
CA LEU A 282 5.83 -4.38 18.25
C LEU A 282 5.33 -5.82 18.47
N GLY A 283 6.20 -6.81 18.35
CA GLY A 283 5.90 -8.23 18.48
C GLY A 283 5.65 -8.96 17.17
N LYS A 284 5.31 -10.24 17.27
CA LYS A 284 5.16 -11.15 16.12
C LYS A 284 4.11 -10.70 15.12
N GLY A 285 4.45 -10.84 13.83
CA GLY A 285 3.50 -10.58 12.78
C GLY A 285 4.08 -10.43 11.38
N ILE A 286 3.17 -10.12 10.44
CA ILE A 286 3.40 -9.86 9.03
C ILE A 286 2.46 -8.77 8.54
N ASP A 287 2.66 -8.26 7.33
CA ASP A 287 1.73 -7.39 6.59
C ASP A 287 1.40 -6.08 7.35
N VAL A 288 2.41 -5.40 7.89
CA VAL A 288 2.18 -4.18 8.65
C VAL A 288 1.81 -2.99 7.77
N SER A 289 0.74 -2.30 8.15
CA SER A 289 0.33 -1.00 7.60
C SER A 289 0.40 0.09 8.68
N VAL A 290 0.78 1.30 8.30
CA VAL A 290 0.91 2.44 9.21
C VAL A 290 0.17 3.66 8.72
N ALA A 291 -0.37 4.45 9.64
CA ALA A 291 -1.00 5.74 9.37
C ALA A 291 -0.56 6.79 10.37
N ALA A 292 -0.50 8.03 9.91
CA ALA A 292 -0.10 9.16 10.73
C ALA A 292 -1.31 10.03 11.08
N VAL A 293 -1.34 10.50 12.33
CA VAL A 293 -2.28 11.51 12.85
C VAL A 293 -1.51 12.52 13.69
N ASP A 294 -2.15 13.62 14.07
CA ASP A 294 -1.48 14.67 14.87
C ASP A 294 -0.97 14.17 16.23
N THR A 295 -1.62 13.20 16.82
CA THR A 295 -1.23 12.61 18.12
C THR A 295 -0.13 11.56 18.00
N GLY A 296 0.17 11.05 16.82
CA GLY A 296 1.18 10.02 16.60
C GLY A 296 0.90 9.10 15.40
N VAL A 297 1.21 7.82 15.58
CA VAL A 297 1.13 6.81 14.51
C VAL A 297 0.30 5.63 14.96
N TYR A 298 -0.57 5.15 14.06
CA TYR A 298 -1.21 3.84 14.15
C TYR A 298 -0.42 2.83 13.33
N ALA A 299 -0.22 1.64 13.87
CA ALA A 299 0.27 0.47 13.13
C ALA A 299 -0.73 -0.67 13.28
N VAL A 300 -1.07 -1.35 12.20
CA VAL A 300 -1.96 -2.52 12.19
C VAL A 300 -1.27 -3.64 11.42
N TRP A 301 -1.27 -4.85 11.95
CA TRP A 301 -0.61 -5.99 11.32
C TRP A 301 -1.32 -7.32 11.61
N THR A 302 -1.03 -8.32 10.79
CA THR A 302 -1.47 -9.70 10.98
C THR A 302 -0.53 -10.39 11.97
N ALA A 303 -1.06 -10.84 13.10
CA ALA A 303 -0.34 -11.60 14.12
C ALA A 303 -0.86 -13.05 14.20
N PRO A 304 -0.17 -13.98 14.85
CA PRO A 304 -0.59 -15.38 14.95
C PRO A 304 -1.96 -15.59 15.60
N ASP A 305 -2.39 -14.66 16.46
CA ASP A 305 -3.66 -14.69 17.20
C ASP A 305 -4.73 -13.73 16.65
N GLY A 306 -4.52 -13.15 15.47
CA GLY A 306 -5.43 -12.24 14.80
C GLY A 306 -4.77 -10.94 14.37
N LEU A 307 -5.57 -9.90 14.12
CA LEU A 307 -5.04 -8.56 13.82
C LEU A 307 -4.72 -7.81 15.09
N LYS A 308 -3.53 -7.21 15.14
CA LYS A 308 -3.08 -6.32 16.21
C LYS A 308 -3.08 -4.87 15.75
N ALA A 309 -3.25 -3.97 16.70
CA ALA A 309 -3.11 -2.54 16.50
C ALA A 309 -2.28 -1.91 17.62
N ALA A 310 -1.30 -1.09 17.24
CA ALA A 310 -0.67 -0.10 18.10
C ALA A 310 -1.29 1.26 17.82
N THR A 311 -1.63 2.01 18.87
CA THR A 311 -2.29 3.32 18.79
C THR A 311 -1.42 4.40 19.41
N PRO A 312 -1.56 5.68 19.02
CA PRO A 312 -0.83 6.78 19.64
C PRO A 312 -1.01 6.79 21.16
N GLY A 313 0.10 6.84 21.90
CA GLY A 313 0.09 6.85 23.37
C GLY A 313 -0.31 5.53 24.04
N GLY A 314 -0.62 4.49 23.29
CA GLY A 314 -0.88 3.14 23.79
C GLY A 314 0.38 2.51 24.39
N LYS A 315 0.26 1.85 25.55
CA LYS A 315 1.41 1.19 26.22
C LYS A 315 1.84 -0.10 25.56
N ALA A 316 0.91 -0.80 24.91
CA ALA A 316 1.16 -2.07 24.22
C ALA A 316 0.13 -2.26 23.10
N PRO A 317 0.47 -3.05 22.05
CA PRO A 317 -0.48 -3.44 21.02
C PRO A 317 -1.68 -4.21 21.59
N SER A 318 -2.85 -3.98 21.00
CA SER A 318 -4.10 -4.65 21.37
C SER A 318 -4.64 -5.49 20.22
N LEU A 319 -5.47 -6.49 20.53
CA LEU A 319 -6.18 -7.28 19.54
C LEU A 319 -7.28 -6.42 18.88
N LEU A 320 -7.16 -6.21 17.57
CA LEU A 320 -8.16 -5.50 16.77
C LEU A 320 -9.28 -6.43 16.32
N ALA A 321 -8.92 -7.60 15.79
CA ALA A 321 -9.85 -8.63 15.35
C ALA A 321 -9.25 -10.02 15.56
N PRO A 322 -10.06 -11.06 15.87
CA PRO A 322 -9.55 -12.40 16.12
C PRO A 322 -9.06 -13.11 14.83
N LYS A 323 -9.39 -12.56 13.66
CA LYS A 323 -9.04 -13.09 12.34
C LYS A 323 -8.96 -11.95 11.34
N GLY A 324 -8.04 -12.06 10.39
CA GLY A 324 -7.89 -11.11 9.27
C GLY A 324 -6.50 -11.13 8.70
N ALA A 325 -6.35 -10.57 7.51
CA ALA A 325 -5.08 -10.46 6.78
C ALA A 325 -5.04 -9.17 5.94
N PHE A 326 -3.85 -8.81 5.48
CA PHE A 326 -3.60 -7.67 4.58
C PHE A 326 -4.26 -6.38 5.05
N PRO A 327 -3.97 -5.91 6.28
CA PRO A 327 -4.57 -4.70 6.79
C PRO A 327 -4.08 -3.46 6.03
N SER A 328 -4.98 -2.50 5.88
CA SER A 328 -4.69 -1.14 5.45
C SER A 328 -5.23 -0.17 6.48
N VAL A 329 -4.50 0.89 6.81
CA VAL A 329 -4.93 1.89 7.80
C VAL A 329 -4.68 3.30 7.31
N VAL A 330 -5.61 4.22 7.59
CA VAL A 330 -5.47 5.65 7.30
C VAL A 330 -5.84 6.48 8.52
N GLY A 331 -5.14 7.59 8.70
CA GLY A 331 -5.46 8.59 9.71
C GLY A 331 -6.67 9.45 9.31
N LEU A 332 -7.39 9.94 10.30
CA LEU A 332 -8.55 10.82 10.15
C LEU A 332 -8.31 12.18 10.83
N PRO A 333 -9.02 13.25 10.41
CA PRO A 333 -8.79 14.59 10.94
C PRO A 333 -9.08 14.75 12.43
N ASP A 334 -9.92 13.90 13.00
CA ASP A 334 -10.25 13.92 14.44
C ASP A 334 -9.22 13.20 15.32
N GLY A 335 -8.10 12.78 14.74
CA GLY A 335 -7.01 12.09 15.45
C GLY A 335 -7.22 10.59 15.58
N SER A 336 -8.36 10.05 15.14
CA SER A 336 -8.62 8.61 15.03
C SER A 336 -8.06 8.04 13.73
N ALA A 337 -8.16 6.72 13.55
CA ALA A 337 -7.83 6.05 12.29
C ALA A 337 -8.97 5.15 11.82
N LEU A 338 -8.94 4.78 10.54
CA LEU A 338 -9.77 3.72 9.99
C LEU A 338 -8.87 2.60 9.49
N ALA A 339 -9.11 1.38 9.94
CA ALA A 339 -8.48 0.18 9.43
C ALA A 339 -9.46 -0.61 8.56
N ALA A 340 -8.93 -1.27 7.53
CA ALA A 340 -9.62 -2.24 6.68
C ALA A 340 -8.78 -3.51 6.59
N TRP A 341 -9.40 -4.67 6.51
CA TRP A 341 -8.72 -5.96 6.37
C TRP A 341 -9.57 -6.99 5.65
N GLU A 342 -8.91 -7.99 5.14
CA GLU A 342 -9.52 -9.15 4.48
C GLU A 342 -9.85 -10.23 5.52
N VAL A 343 -11.08 -10.76 5.50
CA VAL A 343 -11.53 -11.85 6.35
C VAL A 343 -12.63 -12.66 5.66
N ASP A 344 -12.47 -13.98 5.55
CA ASP A 344 -13.47 -14.92 5.01
C ASP A 344 -14.07 -14.47 3.65
N GLY A 345 -13.23 -13.97 2.74
CA GLY A 345 -13.64 -13.48 1.43
C GLY A 345 -14.40 -12.15 1.42
N LYS A 346 -14.35 -11.42 2.52
CA LYS A 346 -14.96 -10.10 2.73
C LYS A 346 -13.89 -9.10 3.14
N ILE A 347 -14.20 -7.82 3.00
CA ILE A 347 -13.43 -6.74 3.61
C ILE A 347 -14.25 -6.20 4.79
N GLU A 348 -13.62 -6.09 5.93
CA GLU A 348 -14.16 -5.41 7.10
C GLU A 348 -13.41 -4.12 7.35
N THR A 349 -14.12 -3.09 7.85
CA THR A 349 -13.51 -1.83 8.29
C THR A 349 -13.92 -1.52 9.72
N ARG A 350 -13.00 -0.90 10.49
CA ARG A 350 -13.27 -0.44 11.86
C ARG A 350 -12.48 0.83 12.16
N ARG A 351 -13.14 1.76 12.81
CA ARG A 351 -12.46 2.95 13.37
C ARG A 351 -11.68 2.56 14.62
N LEU A 352 -10.49 3.14 14.73
CA LEU A 352 -9.59 3.07 15.88
C LEU A 352 -9.61 4.44 16.57
N PRO A 353 -9.80 4.48 17.91
CA PRO A 353 -9.92 5.72 18.67
C PRO A 353 -8.62 6.48 18.77
#